data_38f1e0ef487fcdbbec6104a7bdce2202
#
_entry.id   38f1e0ef487fcdbbec6104a7bdce2202
#
_cell.length_a   1.000
_cell.length_b   1.000
_cell.length_c   1.000
_cell.angle_alpha   90.00
_cell.angle_beta   90.00
_cell.angle_gamma   90.00
#
_symmetry.space_group_name_H-M   'P 1'
#
loop_
_entity.id
_entity.type
_entity.pdbx_description
1 polymer ?
#
loop_
_entity_poly.entity_id
_entity_poly.type
_entity_poly.pdbx_seq_one_letter_code
_entity_poly.pdbx_strand_id
1 'polypeptide(L)'
;MKKWFLLLVVVLLLLASGCQSLQPVSAQTLPESGNLHREVQLLNLINGLELTPEQMRFILERAQQAQEKRETLRDQADVEAMNATLGEIRDMLMAGQAISPELGECFFAAKADNARLIEAYREEITRLAEEVEDVLEGHQLYALEHYVPCVIPPPDELRIGQAQGAGGGAILERLRAIPGDQFEHRKEDIARRVMKRLEARFHGQVLVLDEEGELDRILDLLERVRSLSEVDFELQREDLVGELLAPYQAARPPVEPTAVIARHLLNPAIIPLLEEKLALAGE
;
A
#
# COMPACT_ATOMS: atom_id res chain seq x y z
N MET A 1 -21.62 58.39 39.32
CA MET A 1 -22.32 57.16 38.96
C MET A 1 -22.40 56.92 37.43
N LYS A 2 -22.60 57.92 36.58
CA LYS A 2 -22.73 57.75 35.12
C LYS A 2 -21.43 57.28 34.39
N LYS A 3 -20.25 57.62 34.90
CA LYS A 3 -18.95 57.21 34.21
C LYS A 3 -18.58 55.75 34.43
N TRP A 4 -18.99 55.14 35.53
CA TRP A 4 -18.74 53.73 35.81
C TRP A 4 -19.66 52.81 34.99
N PHE A 5 -20.86 53.26 34.69
CA PHE A 5 -21.83 52.51 33.86
C PHE A 5 -21.36 52.42 32.40
N LEU A 6 -20.72 53.49 31.89
CA LEU A 6 -20.17 53.52 30.54
C LEU A 6 -18.96 52.59 30.40
N LEU A 7 -18.13 52.47 31.44
CA LEU A 7 -16.97 51.55 31.44
C LEU A 7 -17.41 50.09 31.49
N LEU A 8 -18.47 49.76 32.18
CA LEU A 8 -19.02 48.40 32.28
C LEU A 8 -19.66 47.96 30.95
N VAL A 9 -20.32 48.87 30.23
CA VAL A 9 -20.91 48.60 28.92
C VAL A 9 -19.82 48.36 27.85
N VAL A 10 -18.70 49.12 27.89
CA VAL A 10 -17.58 48.92 26.95
C VAL A 10 -16.86 47.61 27.21
N VAL A 11 -16.70 47.18 28.47
CA VAL A 11 -16.09 45.86 28.80
C VAL A 11 -17.00 44.70 28.37
N LEU A 12 -18.32 44.85 28.49
CA LEU A 12 -19.28 43.82 28.03
C LEU A 12 -19.32 43.71 26.49
N LEU A 13 -19.13 44.81 25.77
CA LEU A 13 -19.07 44.79 24.31
C LEU A 13 -17.77 44.19 23.77
N LEU A 14 -16.67 44.27 24.51
CA LEU A 14 -15.39 43.65 24.13
C LEU A 14 -15.37 42.15 24.41
N LEU A 15 -16.20 41.62 25.29
CA LEU A 15 -16.33 40.18 25.54
C LEU A 15 -17.28 39.49 24.57
N ALA A 16 -18.11 40.22 23.85
CA ALA A 16 -19.01 39.66 22.83
C ALA A 16 -18.35 39.44 21.45
N SER A 17 -17.12 39.94 21.23
CA SER A 17 -16.42 39.82 19.93
C SER A 17 -15.49 38.62 19.84
N GLY A 18 -15.51 37.70 20.78
CA GLY A 18 -14.59 36.54 20.88
C GLY A 18 -15.17 35.19 20.50
N CYS A 19 -16.42 35.09 20.07
CA CYS A 19 -16.93 33.87 19.46
C CYS A 19 -16.75 33.92 17.93
N GLN A 20 -15.50 33.86 17.46
CA GLN A 20 -15.25 33.25 16.16
C GLN A 20 -15.70 31.81 16.32
N SER A 21 -16.86 31.47 15.74
CA SER A 21 -17.28 30.12 15.49
C SER A 21 -16.07 29.40 14.88
N LEU A 22 -15.48 28.47 15.61
CA LEU A 22 -14.67 27.41 15.04
C LEU A 22 -15.62 26.74 14.04
N GLN A 23 -15.55 27.19 12.78
CA GLN A 23 -16.12 26.42 11.69
C GLN A 23 -15.46 25.04 11.83
N PRO A 24 -16.27 23.96 11.89
CA PRO A 24 -15.68 22.63 11.79
C PRO A 24 -14.83 22.70 10.53
N VAL A 25 -13.54 22.47 10.69
CA VAL A 25 -12.67 22.19 9.55
C VAL A 25 -13.40 21.07 8.82
N SER A 26 -14.09 21.45 7.73
CA SER A 26 -14.67 20.50 6.81
C SER A 26 -13.54 19.53 6.57
N ALA A 27 -13.77 18.25 6.90
CA ALA A 27 -12.86 17.20 6.57
C ALA A 27 -12.58 17.40 5.07
N GLN A 28 -11.48 18.09 4.79
CA GLN A 28 -10.98 18.17 3.43
C GLN A 28 -10.76 16.72 3.08
N THR A 29 -11.68 16.18 2.28
CA THR A 29 -11.46 14.96 1.55
C THR A 29 -10.03 15.07 1.05
N LEU A 30 -9.15 14.23 1.59
CA LEU A 30 -7.77 14.11 1.10
C LEU A 30 -7.89 13.96 -0.40
N PRO A 31 -7.21 14.80 -1.19
CA PRO A 31 -7.61 15.04 -2.56
C PRO A 31 -7.39 13.79 -3.41
N GLU A 32 -8.07 13.76 -4.51
CA GLU A 32 -7.95 12.93 -5.72
C GLU A 32 -6.55 12.38 -6.03
N SER A 33 -5.47 12.94 -5.46
CA SER A 33 -4.08 12.50 -5.68
C SER A 33 -3.81 11.04 -5.26
N GLY A 34 -4.47 10.54 -4.20
CA GLY A 34 -4.33 9.14 -3.78
C GLY A 34 -5.03 8.17 -4.74
N ASN A 35 -6.11 8.62 -5.35
CA ASN A 35 -6.84 7.87 -6.36
C ASN A 35 -6.06 7.85 -7.67
N LEU A 36 -5.58 9.00 -8.13
CA LEU A 36 -4.79 9.13 -9.36
C LEU A 36 -3.47 8.34 -9.29
N HIS A 37 -2.79 8.34 -8.15
CA HIS A 37 -1.58 7.53 -7.95
C HIS A 37 -1.87 6.04 -8.17
N ARG A 38 -2.97 5.55 -7.61
CA ARG A 38 -3.40 4.15 -7.77
C ARG A 38 -3.84 3.84 -9.20
N GLU A 39 -4.57 4.74 -9.83
CA GLU A 39 -4.98 4.61 -11.24
C GLU A 39 -3.77 4.47 -12.16
N VAL A 40 -2.74 5.30 -11.99
CA VAL A 40 -1.49 5.20 -12.75
C VAL A 40 -0.79 3.85 -12.53
N GLN A 41 -0.75 3.35 -11.29
CA GLN A 41 -0.19 2.02 -11.00
C GLN A 41 -0.98 0.91 -11.68
N LEU A 42 -2.31 0.97 -11.67
CA LEU A 42 -3.18 -0.01 -12.34
C LEU A 42 -3.04 0.07 -13.87
N LEU A 43 -2.93 1.27 -14.44
CA LEU A 43 -2.68 1.45 -15.88
C LEU A 43 -1.32 0.86 -16.29
N ASN A 44 -0.29 1.03 -15.47
CA ASN A 44 1.00 0.38 -15.72
C ASN A 44 0.87 -1.15 -15.71
N LEU A 45 0.08 -1.71 -14.78
CA LEU A 45 -0.20 -3.14 -14.76
C LEU A 45 -0.95 -3.59 -16.01
N ILE A 46 -2.07 -2.95 -16.36
CA ILE A 46 -2.88 -3.29 -17.55
C ILE A 46 -2.02 -3.22 -18.81
N ASN A 47 -1.23 -2.16 -18.98
CA ASN A 47 -0.36 -1.98 -20.14
C ASN A 47 0.76 -3.02 -20.19
N GLY A 48 1.31 -3.36 -19.02
CA GLY A 48 2.38 -4.33 -18.92
C GLY A 48 1.94 -5.76 -19.15
N LEU A 49 0.68 -6.08 -18.85
CA LEU A 49 0.12 -7.40 -19.15
C LEU A 49 -0.23 -7.59 -20.63
N GLU A 50 -0.25 -6.52 -21.44
CA GLU A 50 -0.59 -6.59 -22.87
C GLU A 50 -1.91 -7.35 -23.11
N LEU A 51 -2.93 -7.08 -22.28
CA LEU A 51 -4.20 -7.78 -22.32
C LEU A 51 -4.90 -7.61 -23.67
N THR A 52 -5.43 -8.71 -24.20
CA THR A 52 -6.32 -8.64 -25.38
C THR A 52 -7.66 -7.98 -25.00
N PRO A 53 -8.42 -7.44 -25.97
CA PRO A 53 -9.76 -6.91 -25.69
C PRO A 53 -10.69 -7.94 -25.03
N GLU A 54 -10.60 -9.21 -25.41
CA GLU A 54 -11.38 -10.30 -24.83
C GLU A 54 -11.00 -10.54 -23.37
N GLN A 55 -9.71 -10.55 -23.05
CA GLN A 55 -9.23 -10.65 -21.66
C GLN A 55 -9.68 -9.44 -20.84
N MET A 56 -9.59 -8.22 -21.39
CA MET A 56 -10.05 -7.01 -20.71
C MET A 56 -11.55 -7.05 -20.40
N ARG A 57 -12.40 -7.52 -21.33
CA ARG A 57 -13.83 -7.67 -21.08
C ARG A 57 -14.11 -8.72 -20.02
N PHE A 58 -13.41 -9.85 -20.07
CA PHE A 58 -13.55 -10.90 -19.07
C PHE A 58 -13.17 -10.41 -17.67
N ILE A 59 -12.03 -9.74 -17.53
CA ILE A 59 -11.58 -9.16 -16.26
C ILE A 59 -12.55 -8.10 -15.77
N LEU A 60 -13.06 -7.25 -16.66
CA LEU A 60 -14.06 -6.22 -16.33
C LEU A 60 -15.32 -6.86 -15.72
N GLU A 61 -15.85 -7.90 -16.36
CA GLU A 61 -17.02 -8.63 -15.85
C GLU A 61 -16.77 -9.22 -14.46
N ARG A 62 -15.61 -9.84 -14.24
CA ARG A 62 -15.24 -10.42 -12.92
C ARG A 62 -15.01 -9.34 -11.87
N ALA A 63 -14.42 -8.20 -12.24
CA ALA A 63 -14.26 -7.07 -11.33
C ALA A 63 -15.60 -6.44 -10.92
N GLN A 64 -16.57 -6.37 -11.84
CA GLN A 64 -17.94 -5.92 -11.54
C GLN A 64 -18.66 -6.91 -10.59
N GLN A 65 -18.55 -8.22 -10.81
CA GLN A 65 -19.08 -9.24 -9.89
C GLN A 65 -18.44 -9.14 -8.50
N ALA A 66 -17.12 -8.93 -8.43
CA ALA A 66 -16.43 -8.73 -7.17
C ALA A 66 -16.92 -7.47 -6.43
N GLN A 67 -17.19 -6.39 -7.15
CA GLN A 67 -17.76 -5.17 -6.58
C GLN A 67 -19.18 -5.40 -6.06
N GLU A 68 -20.06 -6.01 -6.86
CA GLU A 68 -21.43 -6.34 -6.44
C GLU A 68 -21.46 -7.21 -5.18
N LYS A 69 -20.60 -8.24 -5.13
CA LYS A 69 -20.45 -9.08 -3.94
C LYS A 69 -20.02 -8.29 -2.73
N ARG A 70 -19.05 -7.38 -2.89
CA ARG A 70 -18.57 -6.49 -1.80
C ARG A 70 -19.70 -5.60 -1.27
N GLU A 71 -20.49 -5.02 -2.16
CA GLU A 71 -21.62 -4.17 -1.80
C GLU A 71 -22.69 -4.97 -1.05
N THR A 72 -23.08 -6.13 -1.59
CA THR A 72 -24.05 -7.03 -0.94
C THR A 72 -23.60 -7.41 0.46
N LEU A 73 -22.35 -7.81 0.66
CA LEU A 73 -21.86 -8.22 1.98
C LEU A 73 -21.71 -7.04 2.94
N ARG A 74 -21.37 -5.87 2.43
CA ARG A 74 -21.34 -4.63 3.22
C ARG A 74 -22.72 -4.25 3.73
N ASP A 75 -23.76 -4.41 2.89
CA ASP A 75 -25.14 -4.12 3.27
C ASP A 75 -25.70 -5.16 4.26
N GLN A 76 -25.15 -6.40 4.26
CA GLN A 76 -25.47 -7.44 5.25
C GLN A 76 -24.73 -7.23 6.58
N ALA A 77 -23.63 -6.48 6.60
CA ALA A 77 -22.88 -6.22 7.81
C ALA A 77 -23.62 -5.22 8.70
N ASP A 78 -24.02 -5.64 9.88
CA ASP A 78 -24.66 -4.75 10.87
C ASP A 78 -23.60 -3.88 11.58
N VAL A 79 -23.10 -2.88 10.84
CA VAL A 79 -22.10 -1.94 11.33
C VAL A 79 -22.68 -1.07 12.46
N GLU A 80 -23.97 -0.76 12.40
CA GLU A 80 -24.64 0.08 13.40
C GLU A 80 -24.73 -0.63 14.76
N ALA A 81 -25.19 -1.90 14.77
CA ALA A 81 -25.22 -2.70 15.99
C ALA A 81 -23.84 -2.94 16.58
N MET A 82 -22.82 -3.19 15.73
CA MET A 82 -21.45 -3.32 16.19
C MET A 82 -20.94 -2.03 16.83
N ASN A 83 -21.18 -0.88 16.21
CA ASN A 83 -20.77 0.41 16.75
C ASN A 83 -21.51 0.78 18.04
N ALA A 84 -22.78 0.45 18.16
CA ALA A 84 -23.56 0.63 19.39
C ALA A 84 -22.96 -0.21 20.52
N THR A 85 -22.72 -1.49 20.30
CA THR A 85 -22.08 -2.39 21.27
C THR A 85 -20.70 -1.91 21.70
N LEU A 86 -19.88 -1.45 20.77
CA LEU A 86 -18.56 -0.87 21.06
C LEU A 86 -18.67 0.44 21.85
N GLY A 87 -19.71 1.24 21.59
CA GLY A 87 -20.02 2.46 22.34
C GLY A 87 -20.32 2.16 23.80
N GLU A 88 -21.18 1.19 24.08
CA GLU A 88 -21.51 0.74 25.43
C GLU A 88 -20.28 0.20 26.17
N ILE A 89 -19.48 -0.65 25.52
CA ILE A 89 -18.22 -1.16 26.08
C ILE A 89 -17.29 0.00 26.46
N ARG A 90 -17.14 0.97 25.57
CA ARG A 90 -16.31 2.15 25.82
C ARG A 90 -16.78 2.95 27.04
N ASP A 91 -18.09 3.17 27.14
CA ASP A 91 -18.66 3.97 28.23
C ASP A 91 -18.52 3.27 29.60
N MET A 92 -18.70 1.94 29.66
CA MET A 92 -18.41 1.15 30.85
C MET A 92 -16.94 1.24 31.26
N LEU A 93 -16.01 1.12 30.31
CA LEU A 93 -14.58 1.24 30.57
C LEU A 93 -14.18 2.64 31.02
N MET A 94 -14.76 3.68 30.44
CA MET A 94 -14.55 5.06 30.89
C MET A 94 -15.05 5.31 32.31
N ALA A 95 -16.11 4.61 32.72
CA ALA A 95 -16.62 4.66 34.09
C ALA A 95 -15.87 3.76 35.09
N GLY A 96 -14.82 3.03 34.63
CA GLY A 96 -14.08 2.07 35.44
C GLY A 96 -14.89 0.82 35.81
N GLN A 97 -15.94 0.53 35.05
CA GLN A 97 -16.82 -0.62 35.27
C GLN A 97 -16.32 -1.84 34.49
N ALA A 98 -16.59 -3.03 35.00
CA ALA A 98 -16.34 -4.27 34.27
C ALA A 98 -17.41 -4.45 33.18
N ILE A 99 -16.98 -4.97 32.01
CA ILE A 99 -17.89 -5.30 30.93
C ILE A 99 -18.82 -6.44 31.37
N SER A 100 -20.13 -6.27 31.19
CA SER A 100 -21.09 -7.31 31.55
C SER A 100 -20.93 -8.55 30.64
N PRO A 101 -21.19 -9.76 31.16
CA PRO A 101 -21.12 -10.97 30.35
C PRO A 101 -22.02 -10.92 29.11
N GLU A 102 -23.23 -10.37 29.25
CA GLU A 102 -24.24 -10.25 28.19
C GLU A 102 -23.73 -9.33 27.05
N LEU A 103 -23.11 -8.18 27.39
CA LEU A 103 -22.54 -7.27 26.42
C LEU A 103 -21.33 -7.91 25.72
N GLY A 104 -20.53 -8.69 26.44
CA GLY A 104 -19.45 -9.50 25.88
C GLY A 104 -19.97 -10.53 24.87
N GLU A 105 -21.03 -11.25 25.19
CA GLU A 105 -21.66 -12.23 24.29
C GLU A 105 -22.19 -11.54 23.01
N CYS A 106 -22.87 -10.41 23.15
CA CYS A 106 -23.35 -9.63 21.99
C CYS A 106 -22.18 -9.22 21.07
N PHE A 107 -21.09 -8.73 21.65
CA PHE A 107 -19.89 -8.36 20.87
C PHE A 107 -19.29 -9.56 20.13
N PHE A 108 -19.12 -10.69 20.81
CA PHE A 108 -18.53 -11.89 20.18
C PHE A 108 -19.44 -12.48 19.11
N ALA A 109 -20.75 -12.45 19.28
CA ALA A 109 -21.71 -12.87 18.26
C ALA A 109 -21.60 -11.99 17.01
N ALA A 110 -21.66 -10.66 17.14
CA ALA A 110 -21.51 -9.73 16.03
C ALA A 110 -20.16 -9.85 15.34
N LYS A 111 -19.07 -10.08 16.09
CA LYS A 111 -17.75 -10.35 15.54
C LYS A 111 -17.69 -11.64 14.73
N ALA A 112 -18.35 -12.70 15.20
CA ALA A 112 -18.43 -13.98 14.50
C ALA A 112 -19.22 -13.87 13.19
N ASP A 113 -20.30 -13.09 13.19
CA ASP A 113 -21.12 -12.82 11.99
C ASP A 113 -20.30 -12.05 10.94
N ASN A 114 -19.60 -10.98 11.35
CA ASN A 114 -18.72 -10.25 10.46
C ASN A 114 -17.58 -11.14 9.91
N ALA A 115 -17.00 -12.02 10.73
CA ALA A 115 -15.96 -12.94 10.27
C ALA A 115 -16.49 -13.90 9.18
N ARG A 116 -17.74 -14.40 9.32
CA ARG A 116 -18.38 -15.23 8.27
C ARG A 116 -18.58 -14.45 6.97
N LEU A 117 -19.00 -13.19 7.03
CA LEU A 117 -19.16 -12.34 5.84
C LEU A 117 -17.81 -12.10 5.14
N ILE A 118 -16.75 -11.84 5.90
CA ILE A 118 -15.39 -11.66 5.36
C ILE A 118 -14.91 -12.95 4.69
N GLU A 119 -15.16 -14.10 5.28
CA GLU A 119 -14.77 -15.38 4.70
C GLU A 119 -15.53 -15.68 3.40
N ALA A 120 -16.84 -15.48 3.39
CA ALA A 120 -17.65 -15.60 2.18
C ALA A 120 -17.20 -14.65 1.06
N TYR A 121 -16.71 -13.45 1.41
CA TYR A 121 -16.10 -12.54 0.46
C TYR A 121 -14.78 -13.10 -0.09
N ARG A 122 -13.92 -13.63 0.77
CA ARG A 122 -12.61 -14.20 0.36
C ARG A 122 -12.79 -15.38 -0.58
N GLU A 123 -13.68 -16.30 -0.24
CA GLU A 123 -14.00 -17.47 -1.08
C GLU A 123 -14.43 -17.03 -2.48
N GLU A 124 -15.36 -16.08 -2.57
CA GLU A 124 -15.82 -15.57 -3.86
C GLU A 124 -14.73 -14.85 -4.65
N ILE A 125 -13.93 -13.98 -4.00
CA ILE A 125 -12.83 -13.28 -4.67
C ILE A 125 -11.76 -14.25 -5.15
N THR A 126 -11.44 -15.29 -4.37
CA THR A 126 -10.50 -16.33 -4.77
C THR A 126 -11.01 -17.06 -6.02
N ARG A 127 -12.27 -17.49 -6.02
CA ARG A 127 -12.90 -18.14 -7.17
C ARG A 127 -12.85 -17.25 -8.44
N LEU A 128 -13.21 -15.98 -8.32
CA LEU A 128 -13.15 -15.03 -9.44
C LEU A 128 -11.72 -14.79 -9.92
N ALA A 129 -10.74 -14.79 -9.01
CA ALA A 129 -9.34 -14.62 -9.34
C ALA A 129 -8.79 -15.85 -10.07
N GLU A 130 -9.15 -17.06 -9.67
CA GLU A 130 -8.82 -18.30 -10.37
C GLU A 130 -9.41 -18.31 -11.80
N GLU A 131 -10.65 -17.86 -11.98
CA GLU A 131 -11.25 -17.74 -13.31
C GLU A 131 -10.50 -16.72 -14.20
N VAL A 132 -9.98 -15.63 -13.63
CA VAL A 132 -9.15 -14.67 -14.37
C VAL A 132 -7.77 -15.28 -14.68
N GLU A 133 -7.18 -16.04 -13.74
CA GLU A 133 -5.91 -16.72 -13.95
C GLU A 133 -5.98 -17.69 -15.13
N ASP A 134 -7.08 -18.44 -15.26
CA ASP A 134 -7.30 -19.43 -16.32
C ASP A 134 -7.32 -18.81 -17.74
N VAL A 135 -7.64 -17.52 -17.89
CA VAL A 135 -7.67 -16.85 -19.19
C VAL A 135 -6.38 -16.09 -19.51
N LEU A 136 -5.45 -16.02 -18.57
CA LEU A 136 -4.16 -15.36 -18.74
C LEU A 136 -3.11 -16.32 -19.30
N GLU A 137 -2.22 -15.79 -20.14
CA GLU A 137 -1.12 -16.56 -20.70
C GLU A 137 0.06 -16.66 -19.74
N GLY A 138 0.94 -17.67 -19.94
CA GLY A 138 2.08 -17.91 -19.04
C GLY A 138 3.00 -16.71 -18.86
N HIS A 139 3.21 -15.88 -19.88
CA HIS A 139 4.02 -14.67 -19.76
C HIS A 139 3.32 -13.57 -18.94
N GLN A 140 1.97 -13.50 -18.96
CA GLN A 140 1.17 -12.58 -18.16
C GLN A 140 1.17 -13.01 -16.70
N LEU A 141 1.07 -14.31 -16.42
CA LEU A 141 1.17 -14.86 -15.06
C LEU A 141 2.57 -14.60 -14.47
N TYR A 142 3.63 -14.85 -15.23
CA TYR A 142 4.98 -14.50 -14.82
C TYR A 142 5.12 -13.02 -14.48
N ALA A 143 4.47 -12.17 -15.26
CA ALA A 143 4.44 -10.75 -15.02
C ALA A 143 3.73 -10.37 -13.71
N LEU A 144 2.63 -11.04 -13.39
CA LEU A 144 1.90 -10.84 -12.13
C LEU A 144 2.72 -11.29 -10.92
N GLU A 145 3.41 -12.43 -10.99
CA GLU A 145 4.30 -12.92 -9.93
C GLU A 145 5.40 -11.90 -9.57
N HIS A 146 5.86 -11.16 -10.57
CA HIS A 146 6.93 -10.18 -10.42
C HIS A 146 6.44 -8.73 -10.31
N TYR A 147 5.14 -8.51 -10.29
CA TYR A 147 4.55 -7.17 -10.27
C TYR A 147 4.89 -6.39 -9.00
N VAL A 148 5.46 -5.22 -9.18
CA VAL A 148 5.68 -4.22 -8.12
C VAL A 148 5.01 -2.91 -8.54
N PRO A 149 4.00 -2.42 -7.79
CA PRO A 149 3.34 -1.17 -8.13
C PRO A 149 4.31 0.00 -8.21
N CYS A 150 4.37 0.68 -9.35
CA CYS A 150 5.16 1.90 -9.52
C CYS A 150 4.40 2.92 -10.37
N VAL A 151 4.75 4.20 -10.23
CA VAL A 151 4.16 5.30 -11.01
C VAL A 151 4.93 5.54 -12.30
N ILE A 152 6.25 5.48 -12.24
CA ILE A 152 7.13 5.64 -13.39
C ILE A 152 7.96 4.37 -13.50
N PRO A 153 7.68 3.50 -14.50
CA PRO A 153 8.51 2.33 -14.77
C PRO A 153 9.92 2.76 -15.18
N PRO A 154 10.97 2.03 -14.78
CA PRO A 154 12.33 2.29 -15.27
C PRO A 154 12.39 2.17 -16.79
N PRO A 155 13.17 3.02 -17.49
CA PRO A 155 13.19 3.06 -18.96
C PRO A 155 13.77 1.80 -19.62
N ASP A 156 14.55 1.01 -18.90
CA ASP A 156 15.33 -0.12 -19.44
C ASP A 156 14.81 -1.50 -18.96
N GLU A 157 13.72 -1.55 -18.18
CA GLU A 157 13.15 -2.81 -17.70
C GLU A 157 11.84 -3.13 -18.41
N LEU A 158 11.56 -4.44 -18.57
CA LEU A 158 10.30 -4.95 -19.09
C LEU A 158 9.10 -4.17 -18.55
N ARG A 159 8.20 -3.73 -19.41
CA ARG A 159 7.15 -2.71 -19.20
C ARG A 159 6.09 -3.00 -18.12
N ILE A 160 6.30 -4.01 -17.32
CA ILE A 160 5.34 -4.46 -16.33
C ILE A 160 5.74 -3.95 -14.97
N GLY A 161 5.45 -2.71 -14.62
CA GLY A 161 5.51 -2.19 -13.24
C GLY A 161 6.72 -2.66 -12.40
N GLN A 162 7.71 -3.19 -13.05
CA GLN A 162 8.75 -4.02 -12.50
C GLN A 162 9.93 -3.19 -12.11
N ALA A 163 9.89 -2.76 -10.92
CA ALA A 163 11.10 -2.34 -10.25
C ALA A 163 11.61 -3.44 -9.33
N GLN A 164 11.85 -4.63 -9.80
CA GLN A 164 12.71 -5.52 -9.01
C GLN A 164 14.12 -4.92 -8.89
N GLY A 165 14.58 -4.19 -9.90
CA GLY A 165 15.86 -3.48 -9.89
C GLY A 165 15.82 -2.04 -9.42
N ALA A 166 14.79 -1.25 -9.74
CA ALA A 166 14.77 0.21 -9.57
C ALA A 166 15.02 0.70 -8.12
N GLY A 167 14.62 -0.05 -7.11
CA GLY A 167 14.91 0.33 -5.73
C GLY A 167 16.36 0.07 -5.34
N GLY A 168 16.95 -1.04 -5.78
CA GLY A 168 18.33 -1.42 -5.48
C GLY A 168 19.34 -0.60 -6.30
N GLY A 169 19.13 -0.49 -7.61
CA GLY A 169 20.01 0.27 -8.50
C GLY A 169 20.11 1.73 -8.10
N ALA A 170 18.98 2.40 -7.85
CA ALA A 170 18.99 3.78 -7.37
C ALA A 170 19.64 3.97 -5.99
N ILE A 171 19.64 2.95 -5.14
CA ILE A 171 20.39 2.96 -3.89
C ILE A 171 21.87 2.93 -4.19
N LEU A 172 22.35 2.01 -5.03
CA LEU A 172 23.76 1.85 -5.37
C LEU A 172 24.31 3.09 -6.10
N GLU A 173 23.58 3.68 -7.04
CA GLU A 173 23.95 4.93 -7.71
C GLU A 173 24.15 6.09 -6.74
N ARG A 174 23.19 6.31 -5.82
CA ARG A 174 23.30 7.36 -4.81
C ARG A 174 24.50 7.16 -3.89
N LEU A 175 24.84 5.92 -3.59
CA LEU A 175 25.97 5.56 -2.76
C LEU A 175 27.30 5.84 -3.48
N ARG A 176 27.37 5.59 -4.80
CA ARG A 176 28.53 5.98 -5.62
C ARG A 176 28.73 7.49 -5.65
N ALA A 177 27.63 8.26 -5.67
CA ALA A 177 27.67 9.73 -5.71
C ALA A 177 28.13 10.38 -4.39
N ILE A 178 28.23 9.65 -3.28
CA ILE A 178 28.72 10.20 -1.99
C ILE A 178 30.23 10.47 -2.10
N PRO A 179 30.74 11.68 -1.75
CA PRO A 179 32.17 11.97 -1.71
C PRO A 179 32.95 10.97 -0.83
N GLY A 180 34.17 10.59 -1.24
CA GLY A 180 34.92 9.50 -0.62
C GLY A 180 35.18 9.71 0.87
N ASP A 181 35.58 10.92 1.26
CA ASP A 181 35.80 11.33 2.65
C ASP A 181 34.52 11.20 3.51
N GLN A 182 33.40 11.64 2.97
CA GLN A 182 32.11 11.52 3.67
C GLN A 182 31.65 10.06 3.80
N PHE A 183 31.92 9.24 2.79
CA PHE A 183 31.61 7.82 2.84
C PHE A 183 32.43 7.14 3.93
N GLU A 184 33.74 7.28 3.94
CA GLU A 184 34.62 6.64 4.93
C GLU A 184 34.25 6.98 6.38
N HIS A 185 33.86 8.23 6.64
CA HIS A 185 33.43 8.64 7.98
C HIS A 185 32.05 8.13 8.41
N ARG A 186 31.21 7.69 7.47
CA ARG A 186 29.81 7.37 7.73
C ARG A 186 29.36 6.04 7.14
N LYS A 187 30.26 5.19 6.65
CA LYS A 187 29.91 3.97 5.92
C LYS A 187 29.04 3.00 6.74
N GLU A 188 29.32 2.83 8.02
CA GLU A 188 28.51 2.00 8.90
C GLU A 188 27.06 2.56 9.07
N ASP A 189 26.94 3.87 9.28
CA ASP A 189 25.64 4.53 9.37
C ASP A 189 24.85 4.44 8.06
N ILE A 190 25.57 4.49 6.93
CA ILE A 190 24.98 4.33 5.60
C ILE A 190 24.47 2.90 5.43
N ALA A 191 25.32 1.90 5.71
CA ALA A 191 24.95 0.49 5.60
C ALA A 191 23.75 0.12 6.51
N ARG A 192 23.76 0.60 7.75
CA ARG A 192 22.66 0.42 8.70
C ARG A 192 21.34 1.07 8.22
N ARG A 193 21.41 2.22 7.55
CA ARG A 193 20.23 2.84 6.93
C ARG A 193 19.74 2.09 5.70
N VAL A 194 20.65 1.52 4.90
CA VAL A 194 20.30 0.65 3.77
C VAL A 194 19.57 -0.59 4.28
N MET A 195 20.14 -1.28 5.26
CA MET A 195 19.54 -2.46 5.89
C MET A 195 18.13 -2.17 6.40
N LYS A 196 17.94 -1.14 7.22
CA LYS A 196 16.61 -0.75 7.74
C LYS A 196 15.62 -0.38 6.63
N ARG A 197 16.09 0.23 5.54
CA ARG A 197 15.23 0.55 4.40
C ARG A 197 14.81 -0.69 3.64
N LEU A 198 15.69 -1.69 3.51
CA LEU A 198 15.37 -2.97 2.91
C LEU A 198 14.39 -3.75 3.78
N GLU A 199 14.62 -3.85 5.07
CA GLU A 199 13.68 -4.45 6.02
C GLU A 199 12.29 -3.81 5.95
N ALA A 200 12.22 -2.47 5.96
CA ALA A 200 10.96 -1.74 5.87
C ALA A 200 10.24 -1.97 4.53
N ARG A 201 10.99 -2.10 3.42
CA ARG A 201 10.45 -2.38 2.09
C ARG A 201 9.78 -3.75 2.01
N PHE A 202 10.35 -4.75 2.70
CA PHE A 202 9.80 -6.11 2.75
C PHE A 202 8.80 -6.31 3.90
N HIS A 203 8.31 -5.21 4.52
CA HIS A 203 7.21 -5.18 5.51
C HIS A 203 7.39 -6.12 6.70
N GLY A 204 8.60 -6.23 7.21
CA GLY A 204 8.87 -7.08 8.38
C GLY A 204 8.73 -8.59 8.13
N GLN A 205 8.61 -9.01 6.87
CA GLN A 205 8.63 -10.43 6.50
C GLN A 205 10.03 -11.04 6.59
N VAL A 206 11.06 -10.19 6.65
CA VAL A 206 12.46 -10.59 6.84
C VAL A 206 12.90 -10.18 8.21
N LEU A 207 13.14 -11.16 9.06
CA LEU A 207 13.87 -10.98 10.31
C LEU A 207 15.35 -11.19 10.00
N VAL A 208 16.14 -10.12 10.02
CA VAL A 208 17.60 -10.26 10.00
C VAL A 208 18.01 -10.76 11.38
N LEU A 209 18.27 -12.07 11.47
CA LEU A 209 18.66 -12.73 12.73
C LEU A 209 20.12 -12.45 13.12
N ASP A 210 20.94 -12.08 12.14
CA ASP A 210 22.35 -11.70 12.28
C ASP A 210 22.56 -10.29 11.72
N GLU A 211 22.23 -9.27 12.52
CA GLU A 211 22.39 -7.88 12.13
C GLU A 211 23.84 -7.48 11.86
N GLU A 212 24.79 -8.08 12.58
CA GLU A 212 26.23 -7.77 12.44
C GLU A 212 26.77 -8.36 11.14
N GLY A 213 26.49 -9.63 10.85
CA GLY A 213 26.88 -10.26 9.58
C GLY A 213 26.22 -9.63 8.37
N GLU A 214 24.96 -9.20 8.47
CA GLU A 214 24.29 -8.48 7.37
C GLU A 214 24.85 -7.07 7.18
N LEU A 215 25.22 -6.39 8.26
CA LEU A 215 25.87 -5.08 8.18
C LEU A 215 27.22 -5.19 7.46
N ASP A 216 28.04 -6.18 7.83
CA ASP A 216 29.34 -6.44 7.21
C ASP A 216 29.18 -6.77 5.70
N ARG A 217 28.22 -7.63 5.36
CA ARG A 217 27.92 -7.97 3.97
C ARG A 217 27.54 -6.73 3.13
N ILE A 218 26.69 -5.87 3.69
CA ILE A 218 26.32 -4.62 3.02
C ILE A 218 27.53 -3.70 2.88
N LEU A 219 28.35 -3.55 3.89
CA LEU A 219 29.56 -2.75 3.84
C LEU A 219 30.51 -3.20 2.75
N ASP A 220 30.80 -4.51 2.67
CA ASP A 220 31.66 -5.10 1.65
C ASP A 220 31.10 -4.84 0.23
N LEU A 221 29.79 -4.99 0.06
CA LEU A 221 29.14 -4.69 -1.21
C LEU A 221 29.26 -3.21 -1.58
N LEU A 222 29.04 -2.31 -0.63
CA LEU A 222 29.14 -0.86 -0.87
C LEU A 222 30.57 -0.43 -1.23
N GLU A 223 31.57 -0.95 -0.56
CA GLU A 223 32.99 -0.69 -0.86
C GLU A 223 33.33 -1.22 -2.27
N ARG A 224 32.90 -2.42 -2.63
CA ARG A 224 33.09 -2.99 -3.96
C ARG A 224 32.39 -2.13 -5.04
N VAL A 225 31.12 -1.77 -4.86
CA VAL A 225 30.37 -0.91 -5.78
C VAL A 225 31.10 0.42 -6.04
N ARG A 226 31.70 0.99 -5.02
CA ARG A 226 32.45 2.25 -5.15
C ARG A 226 33.80 2.10 -5.82
N SER A 227 34.43 0.95 -5.74
CA SER A 227 35.74 0.66 -6.39
C SER A 227 35.63 0.41 -7.90
N LEU A 228 34.43 0.06 -8.41
CA LEU A 228 34.21 -0.19 -9.82
C LEU A 228 34.32 1.09 -10.68
N SER A 229 34.82 0.94 -11.90
CA SER A 229 34.68 1.98 -12.91
C SER A 229 33.21 2.20 -13.26
N GLU A 230 32.86 3.29 -13.94
CA GLU A 230 31.49 3.55 -14.40
C GLU A 230 31.00 2.43 -15.33
N VAL A 231 31.86 2.00 -16.26
CA VAL A 231 31.53 0.94 -17.20
C VAL A 231 31.34 -0.41 -16.50
N ASP A 232 32.24 -0.77 -15.57
CA ASP A 232 32.15 -2.03 -14.84
C ASP A 232 30.92 -2.05 -13.91
N PHE A 233 30.58 -0.92 -13.33
CA PHE A 233 29.37 -0.79 -12.53
C PHE A 233 28.11 -1.03 -13.37
N GLU A 234 27.98 -0.39 -14.52
CA GLU A 234 26.82 -0.60 -15.40
C GLU A 234 26.72 -2.04 -15.90
N LEU A 235 27.83 -2.69 -16.22
CA LEU A 235 27.87 -4.09 -16.64
C LEU A 235 27.47 -5.07 -15.53
N GLN A 236 27.78 -4.75 -14.26
CA GLN A 236 27.51 -5.62 -13.11
C GLN A 236 26.29 -5.16 -12.28
N ARG A 237 25.59 -4.12 -12.72
CA ARG A 237 24.54 -3.44 -11.94
C ARG A 237 23.43 -4.41 -11.49
N GLU A 238 22.97 -5.27 -12.38
CA GLU A 238 21.92 -6.24 -12.05
C GLU A 238 22.39 -7.26 -11.02
N ASP A 239 23.59 -7.79 -11.19
CA ASP A 239 24.19 -8.76 -10.26
C ASP A 239 24.37 -8.13 -8.86
N LEU A 240 24.89 -6.90 -8.81
CA LEU A 240 25.10 -6.16 -7.57
C LEU A 240 23.77 -5.85 -6.86
N VAL A 241 22.72 -5.51 -7.61
CA VAL A 241 21.37 -5.35 -7.08
C VAL A 241 20.82 -6.67 -6.59
N GLY A 242 20.98 -7.74 -7.36
CA GLY A 242 20.61 -9.10 -6.97
C GLY A 242 21.27 -9.51 -5.66
N GLU A 243 22.59 -9.28 -5.52
CA GLU A 243 23.34 -9.57 -4.32
C GLU A 243 22.87 -8.72 -3.12
N LEU A 244 22.58 -7.44 -3.32
CA LEU A 244 22.04 -6.55 -2.27
C LEU A 244 20.68 -7.07 -1.74
N LEU A 245 19.83 -7.56 -2.62
CA LEU A 245 18.46 -7.95 -2.31
C LEU A 245 18.29 -9.43 -1.96
N ALA A 246 19.25 -10.29 -2.29
CA ALA A 246 19.13 -11.75 -2.15
C ALA A 246 18.63 -12.24 -0.78
N PRO A 247 19.15 -11.76 0.38
CA PRO A 247 18.65 -12.21 1.69
C PRO A 247 17.20 -11.83 1.94
N TYR A 248 16.76 -10.70 1.38
CA TYR A 248 15.42 -10.17 1.57
C TYR A 248 14.41 -10.80 0.60
N GLN A 249 14.85 -11.21 -0.59
CA GLN A 249 14.02 -11.89 -1.58
C GLN A 249 13.81 -13.37 -1.23
N ALA A 250 14.84 -14.05 -0.73
CA ALA A 250 14.77 -15.45 -0.33
C ALA A 250 13.74 -15.72 0.79
N ALA A 251 13.47 -14.71 1.62
CA ALA A 251 12.47 -14.79 2.67
C ALA A 251 11.06 -14.41 2.20
N ARG A 252 10.91 -13.91 0.97
CA ARG A 252 9.59 -13.57 0.42
C ARG A 252 8.96 -14.87 -0.12
N PRO A 253 7.81 -15.30 0.42
CA PRO A 253 7.08 -16.38 -0.20
C PRO A 253 6.73 -16.00 -1.64
N PRO A 254 6.73 -16.94 -2.57
CA PRO A 254 6.28 -16.68 -3.93
C PRO A 254 4.92 -15.99 -3.88
N VAL A 255 4.76 -14.94 -4.65
CA VAL A 255 3.48 -14.23 -4.73
C VAL A 255 2.61 -15.03 -5.70
N GLU A 256 1.57 -15.65 -5.17
CA GLU A 256 0.60 -16.38 -5.97
C GLU A 256 -0.09 -15.41 -6.96
N PRO A 257 -0.12 -15.71 -8.27
CA PRO A 257 -0.79 -14.87 -9.27
C PRO A 257 -2.23 -14.54 -8.88
N THR A 258 -2.98 -15.52 -8.37
CA THR A 258 -4.34 -15.37 -7.87
C THR A 258 -4.45 -14.24 -6.83
N ALA A 259 -3.48 -14.13 -5.91
CA ALA A 259 -3.47 -13.07 -4.90
C ALA A 259 -3.23 -11.67 -5.50
N VAL A 260 -2.41 -11.58 -6.54
CA VAL A 260 -2.18 -10.33 -7.29
C VAL A 260 -3.42 -9.94 -8.08
N ILE A 261 -4.04 -10.89 -8.76
CA ILE A 261 -5.31 -10.73 -9.49
C ILE A 261 -6.39 -10.21 -8.54
N ALA A 262 -6.61 -10.89 -7.41
CA ALA A 262 -7.60 -10.49 -6.40
C ALA A 262 -7.38 -9.05 -5.90
N ARG A 263 -6.13 -8.67 -5.69
CA ARG A 263 -5.76 -7.35 -5.15
C ARG A 263 -5.87 -6.23 -6.18
N HIS A 264 -5.51 -6.49 -7.43
CA HIS A 264 -5.33 -5.46 -8.45
C HIS A 264 -6.36 -5.56 -9.57
N LEU A 265 -6.56 -6.74 -10.18
CA LEU A 265 -7.47 -6.92 -11.32
C LEU A 265 -8.95 -7.08 -10.92
N LEU A 266 -9.24 -7.48 -9.67
CA LEU A 266 -10.61 -7.51 -9.12
C LEU A 266 -10.91 -6.31 -8.21
N ASN A 267 -10.04 -5.28 -8.24
CA ASN A 267 -10.28 -4.07 -7.48
C ASN A 267 -11.28 -3.16 -8.20
N PRO A 268 -12.28 -2.56 -7.52
CA PRO A 268 -13.23 -1.66 -8.17
C PRO A 268 -12.59 -0.50 -8.96
N ALA A 269 -11.42 -0.05 -8.54
CA ALA A 269 -10.71 1.03 -9.24
C ALA A 269 -10.22 0.64 -10.65
N ILE A 270 -10.22 -0.65 -11.01
CA ILE A 270 -9.83 -1.08 -12.37
C ILE A 270 -10.99 -0.96 -13.38
N ILE A 271 -12.23 -1.00 -12.90
CA ILE A 271 -13.44 -1.00 -13.74
C ILE A 271 -13.45 0.19 -14.72
N PRO A 272 -13.39 1.46 -14.26
CA PRO A 272 -13.41 2.60 -15.17
C PRO A 272 -12.20 2.61 -16.11
N LEU A 273 -11.04 2.10 -15.68
CA LEU A 273 -9.84 2.05 -16.50
C LEU A 273 -9.96 1.05 -17.65
N LEU A 274 -10.55 -0.12 -17.40
CA LEU A 274 -10.80 -1.12 -18.45
C LEU A 274 -11.89 -0.66 -19.40
N GLU A 275 -12.96 -0.03 -18.91
CA GLU A 275 -14.01 0.55 -19.75
C GLU A 275 -13.45 1.62 -20.70
N GLU A 276 -12.62 2.53 -20.19
CA GLU A 276 -11.97 3.56 -21.00
C GLU A 276 -11.01 2.95 -22.02
N LYS A 277 -10.21 1.97 -21.64
CA LYS A 277 -9.28 1.30 -22.57
C LYS A 277 -10.01 0.54 -23.67
N LEU A 278 -11.10 -0.15 -23.38
CA LEU A 278 -11.93 -0.82 -24.39
C LEU A 278 -12.55 0.20 -25.34
N ALA A 279 -13.06 1.32 -24.83
CA ALA A 279 -13.59 2.40 -25.65
C ALA A 279 -12.53 3.02 -26.58
N LEU A 280 -11.28 3.17 -26.11
CA LEU A 280 -10.16 3.67 -26.93
C LEU A 280 -9.71 2.67 -28.00
N ALA A 281 -9.88 1.36 -27.73
CA ALA A 281 -9.60 0.31 -28.70
C ALA A 281 -10.65 0.24 -29.85
N GLY A 282 -11.73 1.01 -29.78
CA GLY A 282 -12.79 1.07 -30.79
C GLY A 282 -13.83 -0.06 -30.65
N GLU A 283 -13.96 -0.60 -29.46
CA GLU A 283 -14.85 -1.72 -29.15
C GLU A 283 -15.88 -1.41 -28.05
#